data_9e995c72b9234fb23d7c2f1119e009b5
#
_entry.id   9e995c72b9234fb23d7c2f1119e009b5
#
_cell.length_a   1.000
_cell.length_b   1.000
_cell.length_c   1.000
_cell.angle_alpha   90.00
_cell.angle_beta   90.00
_cell.angle_gamma   90.00
#
_symmetry.space_group_name_H-M   'P 1'
#
loop_
_entity.id
_entity.type
_entity.pdbx_description
1 polymer ?
#
loop_
_entity_poly.entity_id
_entity_poly.type
_entity_poly.pdbx_seq_one_letter_code
_entity_poly.pdbx_strand_id
1 'polypeptide(L)'
;MQPQDFRCHHRLSVRWAEVDAQKIVFNAHYLMYADVAITEYWKQMAMPYAQSWASLGGELFVKKASVTYHASAQMGDVLDVGIRCLKQGNTSLQFEAGIFRGQQLLNTVELVYVFANEEREPQPVPQQLRDMLTAYEAGEDMVALRSGNWNDLGRLAERLRMEVFVKEQGVPREIEIDEFDPICRHVVAVNRLGHPVATGRLVSDAPGVGRIGRMAVAREMRGGALGRQVLDTLIQAARDRGDKEVVLHAQLHAQRFYARAGFVAEGEVYDEAGIDHITMRKVL
;
A
#
# COMPACT_ATOMS: atom_id res chain seq x y z
N MET A 1 2.85 -21.39 -18.51
CA MET A 1 2.73 -20.40 -17.43
C MET A 1 3.95 -20.53 -16.55
N GLN A 2 4.64 -19.43 -16.31
CA GLN A 2 5.89 -19.33 -15.55
C GLN A 2 5.72 -18.20 -14.51
N PRO A 3 6.47 -18.18 -13.37
CA PRO A 3 6.36 -17.09 -12.40
C PRO A 3 6.53 -15.70 -13.01
N GLN A 4 7.47 -15.51 -13.93
CA GLN A 4 7.73 -14.22 -14.59
C GLN A 4 6.60 -13.71 -15.49
N ASP A 5 5.58 -14.51 -15.77
CA ASP A 5 4.39 -14.08 -16.54
C ASP A 5 3.47 -13.17 -15.71
N PHE A 6 3.75 -13.01 -14.41
CA PHE A 6 2.97 -12.25 -13.46
C PHE A 6 3.76 -11.08 -12.90
N ARG A 7 3.13 -9.93 -12.79
CA ARG A 7 3.67 -8.77 -12.07
C ARG A 7 3.42 -8.86 -10.56
N CYS A 8 2.23 -9.32 -10.19
CA CYS A 8 1.85 -9.49 -8.79
C CYS A 8 2.18 -10.88 -8.29
N HIS A 9 2.87 -10.93 -7.17
CA HIS A 9 3.22 -12.17 -6.48
C HIS A 9 2.85 -12.08 -5.00
N HIS A 10 2.26 -13.15 -4.48
CA HIS A 10 2.04 -13.37 -3.06
C HIS A 10 2.75 -14.63 -2.61
N ARG A 11 3.68 -14.50 -1.66
CA ARG A 11 4.46 -15.62 -1.14
C ARG A 11 3.88 -16.08 0.20
N LEU A 12 3.65 -17.37 0.32
CA LEU A 12 3.14 -17.99 1.55
C LEU A 12 3.83 -19.31 1.84
N SER A 13 3.77 -19.76 3.10
CA SER A 13 4.17 -21.10 3.50
C SER A 13 2.94 -21.94 3.83
N VAL A 14 2.90 -23.17 3.32
CA VAL A 14 1.82 -24.11 3.63
C VAL A 14 1.83 -24.46 5.11
N ARG A 15 0.68 -24.23 5.77
CA ARG A 15 0.50 -24.44 7.21
C ARG A 15 -0.03 -25.85 7.49
N TRP A 16 0.21 -26.33 8.70
CA TRP A 16 -0.27 -27.64 9.14
C TRP A 16 -1.80 -27.80 9.00
N ALA A 17 -2.57 -26.76 9.30
CA ALA A 17 -4.02 -26.76 9.20
C ALA A 17 -4.58 -26.83 7.77
N GLU A 18 -3.72 -26.73 6.75
CA GLU A 18 -4.12 -26.69 5.34
C GLU A 18 -3.96 -28.05 4.64
N VAL A 19 -3.34 -29.04 5.32
CA VAL A 19 -3.14 -30.39 4.75
C VAL A 19 -4.21 -31.35 5.22
N ASP A 20 -4.57 -32.27 4.32
CA ASP A 20 -5.55 -33.31 4.56
C ASP A 20 -4.92 -34.63 5.01
N ALA A 21 -5.74 -35.68 5.13
CA ALA A 21 -5.29 -37.01 5.54
C ALA A 21 -4.31 -37.65 4.54
N GLN A 22 -4.23 -37.17 3.29
CA GLN A 22 -3.25 -37.57 2.28
C GLN A 22 -1.92 -36.86 2.45
N LYS A 23 -1.78 -35.95 3.44
CA LYS A 23 -0.59 -35.12 3.73
C LYS A 23 -0.25 -34.14 2.61
N ILE A 24 -1.22 -33.77 1.81
CA ILE A 24 -1.13 -32.74 0.78
C ILE A 24 -2.12 -31.62 1.10
N VAL A 25 -1.93 -30.44 0.51
CA VAL A 25 -2.86 -29.32 0.67
C VAL A 25 -4.26 -29.73 0.20
N PHE A 26 -5.24 -29.57 1.09
CA PHE A 26 -6.66 -29.83 0.77
C PHE A 26 -7.10 -28.91 -0.39
N ASN A 27 -7.78 -29.50 -1.36
CA ASN A 27 -8.03 -28.87 -2.65
C ASN A 27 -8.68 -27.48 -2.60
N ALA A 28 -9.55 -27.20 -1.62
CA ALA A 28 -10.20 -25.90 -1.46
C ALA A 28 -9.23 -24.77 -1.07
N HIS A 29 -8.10 -25.07 -0.42
CA HIS A 29 -7.15 -24.05 0.00
C HIS A 29 -6.45 -23.33 -1.17
N TYR A 30 -6.36 -23.94 -2.32
CA TYR A 30 -5.80 -23.28 -3.51
C TYR A 30 -6.64 -22.10 -3.99
N LEU A 31 -7.97 -22.16 -3.85
CA LEU A 31 -8.84 -21.00 -4.06
C LEU A 31 -8.59 -19.90 -3.03
N MET A 32 -8.43 -20.27 -1.76
CA MET A 32 -8.10 -19.32 -0.70
C MET A 32 -6.75 -18.64 -0.96
N TYR A 33 -5.74 -19.37 -1.42
CA TYR A 33 -4.44 -18.79 -1.77
C TYR A 33 -4.55 -17.76 -2.90
N ALA A 34 -5.36 -18.04 -3.91
CA ALA A 34 -5.63 -17.10 -5.00
C ALA A 34 -6.42 -15.87 -4.52
N ASP A 35 -7.37 -16.04 -3.59
CA ASP A 35 -8.15 -14.94 -3.01
C ASP A 35 -7.29 -14.00 -2.15
N VAL A 36 -6.34 -14.56 -1.39
CA VAL A 36 -5.33 -13.76 -0.68
C VAL A 36 -4.44 -13.00 -1.66
N ALA A 37 -4.05 -13.63 -2.79
CA ALA A 37 -3.23 -12.97 -3.81
C ALA A 37 -3.98 -11.82 -4.52
N ILE A 38 -5.31 -11.90 -4.69
CA ILE A 38 -6.14 -10.78 -5.18
C ILE A 38 -6.06 -9.58 -4.22
N THR A 39 -6.03 -9.81 -2.92
CA THR A 39 -5.88 -8.72 -1.94
C THR A 39 -4.53 -8.02 -2.11
N GLU A 40 -3.45 -8.79 -2.33
CA GLU A 40 -2.14 -8.22 -2.62
C GLU A 40 -2.09 -7.49 -3.96
N TYR A 41 -2.83 -7.96 -4.97
CA TYR A 41 -2.96 -7.31 -6.27
C TYR A 41 -3.54 -5.89 -6.14
N TRP A 42 -4.65 -5.72 -5.40
CA TRP A 42 -5.24 -4.40 -5.13
C TRP A 42 -4.29 -3.50 -4.34
N LYS A 43 -3.57 -4.08 -3.40
CA LYS A 43 -2.56 -3.35 -2.62
C LYS A 43 -1.41 -2.85 -3.51
N GLN A 44 -0.91 -3.67 -4.44
CA GLN A 44 0.13 -3.25 -5.39
C GLN A 44 -0.38 -2.21 -6.39
N MET A 45 -1.66 -2.20 -6.70
CA MET A 45 -2.33 -1.11 -7.43
C MET A 45 -2.55 0.15 -6.59
N ALA A 46 -2.08 0.18 -5.35
CA ALA A 46 -2.26 1.28 -4.39
C ALA A 46 -3.73 1.64 -4.15
N MET A 47 -4.59 0.66 -4.05
CA MET A 47 -6.03 0.80 -3.81
C MET A 47 -6.38 0.46 -2.35
N PRO A 48 -6.44 1.45 -1.42
CA PRO A 48 -7.05 1.25 -0.11
C PRO A 48 -8.49 0.78 -0.29
N TYR A 49 -8.86 -0.38 0.29
CA TYR A 49 -10.07 -1.12 -0.10
C TYR A 49 -11.34 -0.27 0.01
N ALA A 50 -11.74 0.11 1.22
CA ALA A 50 -13.00 0.81 1.44
C ALA A 50 -13.12 2.12 0.64
N GLN A 51 -12.06 2.92 0.63
CA GLN A 51 -12.04 4.21 -0.04
C GLN A 51 -12.11 4.08 -1.55
N SER A 52 -11.40 3.09 -2.13
CA SER A 52 -11.32 2.91 -3.57
C SER A 52 -12.64 2.42 -4.14
N TRP A 53 -13.24 1.39 -3.53
CA TRP A 53 -14.52 0.85 -3.99
C TRP A 53 -15.67 1.84 -3.83
N ALA A 54 -15.72 2.58 -2.71
CA ALA A 54 -16.70 3.65 -2.53
C ALA A 54 -16.59 4.72 -3.62
N SER A 55 -15.38 5.10 -4.04
CA SER A 55 -15.19 6.10 -5.10
C SER A 55 -15.53 5.57 -6.49
N LEU A 56 -15.46 4.26 -6.70
CA LEU A 56 -15.83 3.60 -7.96
C LEU A 56 -17.34 3.32 -8.06
N GLY A 57 -18.09 3.49 -6.95
CA GLY A 57 -19.55 3.29 -6.91
C GLY A 57 -20.02 1.84 -6.92
N GLY A 58 -19.19 0.91 -6.45
CA GLY A 58 -19.53 -0.51 -6.37
C GLY A 58 -18.33 -1.37 -6.01
N GLU A 59 -18.53 -2.68 -5.97
CA GLU A 59 -17.54 -3.68 -5.59
C GLU A 59 -17.51 -4.86 -6.57
N LEU A 60 -16.50 -5.73 -6.41
CA LEU A 60 -16.35 -6.94 -7.20
C LEU A 60 -16.85 -8.16 -6.43
N PHE A 61 -17.76 -8.91 -7.03
CA PHE A 61 -18.31 -10.14 -6.47
C PHE A 61 -17.90 -11.34 -7.32
N VAL A 62 -17.41 -12.41 -6.67
CA VAL A 62 -17.03 -13.65 -7.36
C VAL A 62 -18.26 -14.27 -8.02
N LYS A 63 -18.21 -14.44 -9.32
CA LYS A 63 -19.23 -15.12 -10.13
C LYS A 63 -18.85 -16.56 -10.46
N LYS A 64 -17.54 -16.80 -10.70
CA LYS A 64 -17.00 -18.13 -11.01
C LYS A 64 -15.61 -18.23 -10.42
N ALA A 65 -15.30 -19.40 -9.86
CA ALA A 65 -13.96 -19.79 -9.48
C ALA A 65 -13.71 -21.23 -9.93
N SER A 66 -12.56 -21.47 -10.54
CA SER A 66 -12.18 -22.82 -10.96
C SER A 66 -10.69 -23.05 -10.72
N VAL A 67 -10.33 -24.29 -10.39
CA VAL A 67 -8.94 -24.70 -10.16
C VAL A 67 -8.63 -25.91 -11.06
N THR A 68 -7.50 -25.84 -11.74
CA THR A 68 -6.90 -26.99 -12.43
C THR A 68 -5.68 -27.44 -11.63
N TYR A 69 -5.67 -28.69 -11.22
CA TYR A 69 -4.64 -29.29 -10.39
C TYR A 69 -3.64 -30.03 -11.27
N HIS A 70 -2.36 -29.63 -11.23
CA HIS A 70 -1.25 -30.26 -11.98
C HIS A 70 -0.34 -31.06 -11.04
N ALA A 71 -0.12 -30.54 -9.81
CA ALA A 71 0.63 -31.19 -8.76
C ALA A 71 0.15 -30.70 -7.38
N SER A 72 0.51 -31.44 -6.32
CA SER A 72 0.12 -31.10 -4.96
C SER A 72 1.24 -30.40 -4.21
N ALA A 73 0.88 -29.45 -3.35
CA ALA A 73 1.75 -28.89 -2.33
C ALA A 73 1.65 -29.71 -1.04
N GLN A 74 2.69 -29.66 -0.22
CA GLN A 74 2.82 -30.35 1.06
C GLN A 74 3.08 -29.36 2.19
N MET A 75 2.92 -29.81 3.43
CA MET A 75 3.22 -29.02 4.61
C MET A 75 4.68 -28.52 4.57
N GLY A 76 4.87 -27.23 4.82
CA GLY A 76 6.17 -26.58 4.84
C GLY A 76 6.68 -26.13 3.47
N ASP A 77 5.98 -26.47 2.37
CA ASP A 77 6.28 -25.88 1.06
C ASP A 77 6.13 -24.35 1.14
N VAL A 78 7.03 -23.64 0.48
CA VAL A 78 6.92 -22.21 0.21
C VAL A 78 6.36 -22.07 -1.20
N LEU A 79 5.18 -21.45 -1.29
CA LEU A 79 4.46 -21.23 -2.54
C LEU A 79 4.56 -19.78 -2.95
N ASP A 80 4.62 -19.56 -4.25
CA ASP A 80 4.52 -18.27 -4.90
C ASP A 80 3.24 -18.24 -5.76
N VAL A 81 2.33 -17.34 -5.44
CA VAL A 81 1.06 -17.18 -6.14
C VAL A 81 1.15 -15.93 -7.01
N GLY A 82 1.39 -16.15 -8.31
CA GLY A 82 1.31 -15.09 -9.31
C GLY A 82 -0.14 -14.85 -9.71
N ILE A 83 -0.55 -13.59 -9.86
CA ILE A 83 -1.91 -13.23 -10.29
C ILE A 83 -1.89 -12.06 -11.26
N ARG A 84 -2.78 -12.11 -12.26
CA ARG A 84 -2.95 -11.06 -13.27
C ARG A 84 -4.41 -10.91 -13.71
N CYS A 85 -4.79 -9.72 -14.19
CA CYS A 85 -6.05 -9.50 -14.87
C CYS A 85 -5.91 -9.95 -16.32
N LEU A 86 -6.54 -11.08 -16.66
CA LEU A 86 -6.45 -11.67 -18.00
C LEU A 86 -7.39 -10.99 -19.00
N LYS A 87 -8.60 -10.61 -18.56
CA LYS A 87 -9.62 -10.05 -19.46
C LYS A 87 -10.55 -9.09 -18.73
N GLN A 88 -10.88 -8.00 -19.41
CA GLN A 88 -11.86 -7.01 -18.97
C GLN A 88 -13.11 -7.10 -19.86
N GLY A 89 -14.21 -7.64 -19.30
CA GLY A 89 -15.53 -7.68 -19.95
C GLY A 89 -16.33 -6.40 -19.69
N ASN A 90 -17.60 -6.29 -20.10
CA ASN A 90 -18.41 -5.11 -19.83
C ASN A 90 -18.69 -4.92 -18.32
N THR A 91 -19.24 -5.94 -17.68
CA THR A 91 -19.57 -5.94 -16.23
C THR A 91 -18.66 -6.84 -15.43
N SER A 92 -17.65 -7.48 -16.02
CA SER A 92 -16.85 -8.52 -15.39
C SER A 92 -15.35 -8.36 -15.63
N LEU A 93 -14.57 -8.85 -14.68
CA LEU A 93 -13.11 -8.99 -14.76
C LEU A 93 -12.76 -10.46 -14.58
N GLN A 94 -11.88 -10.97 -15.43
CA GLN A 94 -11.33 -12.32 -15.33
C GLN A 94 -9.88 -12.24 -14.89
N PHE A 95 -9.58 -12.88 -13.77
CA PHE A 95 -8.23 -13.04 -13.25
C PHE A 95 -7.75 -14.47 -13.44
N GLU A 96 -6.47 -14.61 -13.62
CA GLU A 96 -5.76 -15.89 -13.68
C GLU A 96 -4.66 -15.88 -12.62
N ALA A 97 -4.58 -16.94 -11.83
CA ALA A 97 -3.48 -17.14 -10.90
C ALA A 97 -2.75 -18.45 -11.21
N GLY A 98 -1.41 -18.39 -11.11
CA GLY A 98 -0.54 -19.57 -11.09
C GLY A 98 0.02 -19.78 -9.70
N ILE A 99 -0.10 -20.98 -9.16
CA ILE A 99 0.47 -21.35 -7.86
C ILE A 99 1.71 -22.20 -8.10
N PHE A 100 2.85 -21.71 -7.64
CA PHE A 100 4.16 -22.30 -7.95
C PHE A 100 4.90 -22.75 -6.69
N ARG A 101 5.66 -23.83 -6.83
CA ARG A 101 6.73 -24.22 -5.91
C ARG A 101 8.07 -24.07 -6.66
N GLY A 102 8.77 -22.98 -6.39
CA GLY A 102 9.90 -22.55 -7.22
C GLY A 102 9.45 -22.28 -8.67
N GLN A 103 9.96 -23.04 -9.63
CA GLN A 103 9.55 -22.94 -11.05
C GLN A 103 8.43 -23.92 -11.45
N GLN A 104 8.06 -24.82 -10.56
CA GLN A 104 7.04 -25.82 -10.84
C GLN A 104 5.64 -25.23 -10.65
N LEU A 105 4.84 -25.20 -11.72
CA LEU A 105 3.41 -24.89 -11.64
C LEU A 105 2.67 -26.05 -10.98
N LEU A 106 2.00 -25.76 -9.85
CA LEU A 106 1.18 -26.74 -9.12
C LEU A 106 -0.28 -26.64 -9.51
N ASN A 107 -0.81 -25.43 -9.62
CA ASN A 107 -2.22 -25.21 -9.92
C ASN A 107 -2.40 -23.95 -10.78
N THR A 108 -3.45 -23.95 -11.58
CA THR A 108 -3.97 -22.78 -12.28
C THR A 108 -5.35 -22.45 -11.71
N VAL A 109 -5.59 -21.20 -11.33
CA VAL A 109 -6.87 -20.73 -10.81
C VAL A 109 -7.42 -19.67 -11.75
N GLU A 110 -8.69 -19.81 -12.13
CA GLU A 110 -9.46 -18.80 -12.85
C GLU A 110 -10.51 -18.21 -11.91
N LEU A 111 -10.54 -16.89 -11.80
CA LEU A 111 -11.53 -16.14 -11.02
C LEU A 111 -12.26 -15.14 -11.94
N VAL A 112 -13.58 -15.22 -11.96
CA VAL A 112 -14.41 -14.23 -12.67
C VAL A 112 -15.18 -13.43 -11.65
N TYR A 113 -14.95 -12.13 -11.62
CA TYR A 113 -15.68 -11.17 -10.79
C TYR A 113 -16.66 -10.39 -11.65
N VAL A 114 -17.79 -10.03 -11.04
CA VAL A 114 -18.75 -9.08 -11.61
C VAL A 114 -18.72 -7.83 -10.75
N PHE A 115 -18.61 -6.68 -11.38
CA PHE A 115 -18.75 -5.39 -10.73
C PHE A 115 -20.24 -5.10 -10.52
N ALA A 116 -20.64 -4.73 -9.32
CA ALA A 116 -22.01 -4.45 -8.94
C ALA A 116 -22.10 -3.29 -7.95
N ASN A 117 -23.24 -2.59 -7.96
CA ASN A 117 -23.56 -1.52 -7.02
C ASN A 117 -23.91 -2.06 -5.61
N GLU A 118 -24.30 -1.16 -4.69
CA GLU A 118 -24.68 -1.51 -3.32
C GLU A 118 -25.88 -2.45 -3.26
N GLU A 119 -26.81 -2.37 -4.21
CA GLU A 119 -27.97 -3.26 -4.37
C GLU A 119 -27.61 -4.61 -4.99
N ARG A 120 -26.33 -4.85 -5.28
CA ARG A 120 -25.78 -6.04 -5.95
C ARG A 120 -26.26 -6.23 -7.39
N GLU A 121 -26.65 -5.15 -8.05
CA GLU A 121 -27.00 -5.16 -9.46
C GLU A 121 -25.73 -5.00 -10.31
N PRO A 122 -25.52 -5.88 -11.32
CA PRO A 122 -24.36 -5.77 -12.19
C PRO A 122 -24.30 -4.42 -12.91
N GLN A 123 -23.14 -3.77 -12.83
CA GLN A 123 -22.86 -2.49 -13.46
C GLN A 123 -21.67 -2.61 -14.41
N PRO A 124 -21.55 -1.76 -15.44
CA PRO A 124 -20.33 -1.69 -16.23
C PRO A 124 -19.12 -1.39 -15.34
N VAL A 125 -18.04 -2.13 -15.55
CA VAL A 125 -16.77 -1.84 -14.86
C VAL A 125 -16.35 -0.40 -15.15
N PRO A 126 -16.13 0.46 -14.13
CA PRO A 126 -15.79 1.88 -14.34
C PRO A 126 -14.54 2.04 -15.20
N GLN A 127 -14.54 3.04 -16.09
CA GLN A 127 -13.42 3.29 -17.00
C GLN A 127 -12.11 3.53 -16.22
N GLN A 128 -12.18 4.25 -15.11
CA GLN A 128 -11.01 4.46 -14.23
C GLN A 128 -10.39 3.15 -13.75
N LEU A 129 -11.19 2.16 -13.36
CA LEU A 129 -10.69 0.85 -12.94
C LEU A 129 -10.07 0.09 -14.12
N ARG A 130 -10.68 0.17 -15.31
CA ARG A 130 -10.12 -0.43 -16.53
C ARG A 130 -8.77 0.14 -16.89
N ASP A 131 -8.64 1.47 -16.85
CA ASP A 131 -7.40 2.18 -17.17
C ASP A 131 -6.31 1.82 -16.16
N MET A 132 -6.65 1.72 -14.87
CA MET A 132 -5.73 1.29 -13.83
C MET A 132 -5.24 -0.14 -14.03
N LEU A 133 -6.15 -1.08 -14.33
CA LEU A 133 -5.80 -2.47 -14.60
C LEU A 133 -4.87 -2.57 -15.82
N THR A 134 -5.20 -1.86 -16.90
CA THR A 134 -4.38 -1.83 -18.11
C THR A 134 -2.99 -1.27 -17.83
N ALA A 135 -2.90 -0.16 -17.12
CA ALA A 135 -1.63 0.46 -16.76
C ALA A 135 -0.81 -0.44 -15.81
N TYR A 136 -1.46 -1.09 -14.85
CA TYR A 136 -0.79 -2.01 -13.95
C TYR A 136 -0.19 -3.19 -14.72
N GLU A 137 -0.96 -3.86 -15.57
CA GLU A 137 -0.47 -4.99 -16.35
C GLU A 137 0.62 -4.58 -17.37
N ALA A 138 0.60 -3.31 -17.82
CA ALA A 138 1.66 -2.74 -18.68
C ALA A 138 2.95 -2.37 -17.91
N GLY A 139 3.00 -2.55 -16.59
CA GLY A 139 4.18 -2.24 -15.78
C GLY A 139 4.29 -0.79 -15.33
N GLU A 140 3.26 0.03 -15.54
CA GLU A 140 3.28 1.44 -15.17
C GLU A 140 3.16 1.67 -13.67
N ASP A 141 3.66 2.82 -13.19
CA ASP A 141 3.55 3.21 -11.78
C ASP A 141 2.10 3.49 -11.38
N MET A 142 1.70 2.95 -10.22
CA MET A 142 0.36 3.12 -9.67
C MET A 142 0.24 4.34 -8.76
N VAL A 143 1.37 4.94 -8.38
CA VAL A 143 1.44 6.09 -7.46
C VAL A 143 2.31 7.17 -8.05
N ALA A 144 1.82 8.42 -7.99
CA ALA A 144 2.60 9.62 -8.30
C ALA A 144 2.98 10.33 -7.00
N LEU A 145 4.28 10.60 -6.80
CA LEU A 145 4.77 11.49 -5.75
C LEU A 145 4.64 12.93 -6.20
N ARG A 146 3.90 13.73 -5.44
CA ARG A 146 3.72 15.17 -5.66
C ARG A 146 4.38 15.94 -4.54
N SER A 147 5.21 16.94 -4.88
CA SER A 147 5.87 17.82 -3.93
C SER A 147 5.45 19.26 -4.21
N GLY A 148 4.94 19.98 -3.21
CA GLY A 148 4.39 21.32 -3.38
C GLY A 148 4.10 22.02 -2.06
N ASN A 149 3.38 23.13 -2.16
CA ASN A 149 2.91 23.93 -1.01
C ASN A 149 1.52 23.46 -0.53
N TRP A 150 1.02 24.08 0.54
CA TRP A 150 -0.28 23.76 1.12
C TRP A 150 -1.45 24.07 0.18
N ASN A 151 -1.39 25.12 -0.62
CA ASN A 151 -2.48 25.48 -1.55
C ASN A 151 -2.70 24.39 -2.59
N ASP A 152 -1.63 23.72 -3.02
CA ASP A 152 -1.68 22.67 -4.04
C ASP A 152 -2.04 21.29 -3.45
N LEU A 153 -1.47 20.97 -2.27
CA LEU A 153 -1.49 19.61 -1.71
C LEU A 153 -2.23 19.49 -0.38
N GLY A 154 -2.58 20.61 0.25
CA GLY A 154 -3.13 20.64 1.61
C GLY A 154 -4.37 19.75 1.78
N ARG A 155 -5.33 19.79 0.85
CA ARG A 155 -6.53 18.95 0.92
C ARG A 155 -6.21 17.46 0.91
N LEU A 156 -5.23 17.04 0.10
CA LEU A 156 -4.83 15.64 0.02
C LEU A 156 -4.07 15.22 1.28
N ALA A 157 -3.12 16.06 1.72
CA ALA A 157 -2.36 15.81 2.95
C ALA A 157 -3.29 15.73 4.17
N GLU A 158 -4.18 16.73 4.35
CA GLU A 158 -5.15 16.79 5.45
C GLU A 158 -6.04 15.53 5.46
N ARG A 159 -6.61 15.16 4.32
CA ARG A 159 -7.48 13.97 4.22
C ARG A 159 -6.81 12.73 4.80
N LEU A 160 -5.57 12.43 4.40
CA LEU A 160 -4.86 11.24 4.88
C LEU A 160 -4.44 11.39 6.35
N ARG A 161 -4.01 12.59 6.77
CA ARG A 161 -3.60 12.88 8.14
C ARG A 161 -4.78 12.74 9.11
N MET A 162 -5.98 13.19 8.72
CA MET A 162 -7.20 12.99 9.51
C MET A 162 -7.52 11.50 9.70
N GLU A 163 -7.36 10.67 8.66
CA GLU A 163 -7.58 9.22 8.80
C GLU A 163 -6.55 8.57 9.72
N VAL A 164 -5.26 8.91 9.56
CA VAL A 164 -4.17 8.23 10.28
C VAL A 164 -3.98 8.79 11.69
N PHE A 165 -3.88 10.11 11.84
CA PHE A 165 -3.56 10.69 13.14
C PHE A 165 -4.79 10.89 14.02
N VAL A 166 -5.89 11.39 13.45
CA VAL A 166 -7.08 11.69 14.25
C VAL A 166 -7.93 10.44 14.45
N LYS A 167 -8.35 9.77 13.38
CA LYS A 167 -9.27 8.62 13.51
C LYS A 167 -8.60 7.35 14.03
N GLU A 168 -7.39 7.03 13.55
CA GLU A 168 -6.70 5.80 13.93
C GLU A 168 -5.91 5.95 15.24
N GLN A 169 -5.16 7.07 15.40
CA GLN A 169 -4.28 7.27 16.55
C GLN A 169 -4.88 8.11 17.67
N GLY A 170 -6.04 8.73 17.46
CA GLY A 170 -6.74 9.52 18.49
C GLY A 170 -6.13 10.89 18.79
N VAL A 171 -5.26 11.40 17.91
CA VAL A 171 -4.67 12.75 18.05
C VAL A 171 -5.79 13.78 17.92
N PRO A 172 -5.89 14.78 18.83
CA PRO A 172 -6.88 15.84 18.71
C PRO A 172 -6.77 16.60 17.38
N ARG A 173 -7.91 16.82 16.74
CA ARG A 173 -7.96 17.46 15.42
C ARG A 173 -7.34 18.86 15.43
N GLU A 174 -7.49 19.58 16.54
CA GLU A 174 -7.09 20.97 16.73
C GLU A 174 -5.57 21.15 16.69
N ILE A 175 -4.80 20.09 16.97
CA ILE A 175 -3.33 20.13 16.95
C ILE A 175 -2.73 19.47 15.72
N GLU A 176 -3.56 18.82 14.89
CA GLU A 176 -3.06 18.10 13.70
C GLU A 176 -2.72 19.07 12.58
N ILE A 177 -3.53 20.10 12.36
CA ILE A 177 -3.25 21.19 11.42
C ILE A 177 -2.71 22.37 12.22
N ASP A 178 -1.54 22.87 11.85
CA ASP A 178 -0.83 23.90 12.60
C ASP A 178 -0.32 25.05 11.69
N GLU A 179 0.29 26.07 12.31
CA GLU A 179 0.79 27.27 11.64
C GLU A 179 1.92 26.98 10.65
N PHE A 180 2.57 25.83 10.71
CA PHE A 180 3.62 25.45 9.77
C PHE A 180 3.06 24.93 8.44
N ASP A 181 1.83 24.41 8.40
CA ASP A 181 1.27 23.82 7.19
C ASP A 181 1.25 24.77 6.00
N PRO A 182 0.85 26.05 6.13
CA PRO A 182 0.85 26.99 5.02
C PRO A 182 2.24 27.34 4.46
N ILE A 183 3.28 27.22 5.27
CA ILE A 183 4.64 27.72 4.94
C ILE A 183 5.65 26.63 4.68
N CYS A 184 5.31 25.36 4.91
CA CYS A 184 6.21 24.24 4.71
C CYS A 184 6.03 23.56 3.33
N ARG A 185 6.95 22.69 2.99
CA ARG A 185 6.83 21.84 1.81
C ARG A 185 6.14 20.53 2.18
N HIS A 186 5.15 20.15 1.38
CA HIS A 186 4.43 18.90 1.50
C HIS A 186 4.85 17.92 0.41
N VAL A 187 4.87 16.63 0.74
CA VAL A 187 4.95 15.53 -0.22
C VAL A 187 3.75 14.64 -0.01
N VAL A 188 3.03 14.33 -1.09
CA VAL A 188 1.88 13.44 -1.08
C VAL A 188 2.03 12.40 -2.19
N ALA A 189 1.94 11.14 -1.82
CA ALA A 189 1.81 10.03 -2.76
C ALA A 189 0.33 9.85 -3.10
N VAL A 190 -0.01 9.93 -4.38
CA VAL A 190 -1.40 9.90 -4.87
C VAL A 190 -1.55 8.74 -5.83
N ASN A 191 -2.53 7.87 -5.62
CA ASN A 191 -2.82 6.77 -6.53
C ASN A 191 -3.56 7.25 -7.80
N ARG A 192 -3.79 6.37 -8.74
CA ARG A 192 -4.45 6.70 -10.02
C ARG A 192 -5.94 7.06 -9.89
N LEU A 193 -6.57 6.80 -8.73
CA LEU A 193 -7.92 7.28 -8.39
C LEU A 193 -7.91 8.70 -7.79
N GLY A 194 -6.73 9.31 -7.62
CA GLY A 194 -6.60 10.62 -6.99
C GLY A 194 -6.63 10.56 -5.46
N HIS A 195 -6.51 9.38 -4.84
CA HIS A 195 -6.50 9.23 -3.39
C HIS A 195 -5.08 9.38 -2.83
N PRO A 196 -4.89 10.15 -1.74
CA PRO A 196 -3.63 10.20 -1.03
C PRO A 196 -3.41 8.87 -0.28
N VAL A 197 -2.25 8.25 -0.50
CA VAL A 197 -1.88 6.98 0.12
C VAL A 197 -0.67 7.08 1.04
N ALA A 198 0.15 8.12 0.90
CA ALA A 198 1.19 8.49 1.86
C ALA A 198 1.43 10.00 1.82
N THR A 199 1.89 10.59 2.93
CA THR A 199 2.22 12.01 3.01
C THR A 199 3.33 12.26 4.02
N GLY A 200 3.92 13.46 3.96
CA GLY A 200 4.84 14.01 4.92
C GLY A 200 5.11 15.47 4.61
N ARG A 201 5.72 16.19 5.56
CA ARG A 201 6.08 17.60 5.37
C ARG A 201 7.50 17.89 5.83
N LEU A 202 8.10 18.94 5.25
CA LEU A 202 9.41 19.47 5.59
C LEU A 202 9.26 20.93 6.02
N VAL A 203 9.52 21.20 7.27
CA VAL A 203 9.54 22.55 7.89
C VAL A 203 10.97 23.07 7.94
N SER A 204 11.17 24.38 7.92
CA SER A 204 12.45 25.00 8.29
C SER A 204 12.49 25.15 9.81
N ASP A 205 13.32 24.35 10.47
CA ASP A 205 13.37 24.32 11.95
C ASP A 205 14.32 25.39 12.50
N ALA A 206 15.53 25.43 11.93
CA ALA A 206 16.56 26.44 12.21
C ALA A 206 17.38 26.67 10.93
N PRO A 207 18.26 27.68 10.88
CA PRO A 207 19.15 27.89 9.73
C PRO A 207 19.96 26.63 9.40
N GLY A 208 19.73 26.06 8.22
CA GLY A 208 20.39 24.84 7.74
C GLY A 208 19.89 23.54 8.38
N VAL A 209 18.75 23.57 9.10
CA VAL A 209 18.12 22.40 9.71
C VAL A 209 16.69 22.26 9.21
N GLY A 210 16.40 21.14 8.54
CA GLY A 210 15.04 20.76 8.15
C GLY A 210 14.38 19.86 9.17
N ARG A 211 13.09 20.09 9.50
CA ARG A 211 12.30 19.18 10.32
C ARG A 211 11.29 18.44 9.48
N ILE A 212 11.45 17.11 9.38
CA ILE A 212 10.50 16.22 8.72
C ILE A 212 9.44 15.80 9.73
N GLY A 213 8.17 15.91 9.36
CA GLY A 213 7.07 15.54 10.22
C GLY A 213 5.79 15.17 9.45
N ARG A 214 4.74 14.86 10.19
CA ARG A 214 3.43 14.48 9.64
C ARG A 214 3.52 13.35 8.61
N MET A 215 4.47 12.42 8.84
CA MET A 215 4.64 11.22 8.02
C MET A 215 3.49 10.25 8.27
N ALA A 216 2.66 10.02 7.26
CA ALA A 216 1.55 9.09 7.33
C ALA A 216 1.48 8.22 6.09
N VAL A 217 1.12 6.96 6.27
CA VAL A 217 0.81 5.99 5.19
C VAL A 217 -0.55 5.38 5.51
N ALA A 218 -1.43 5.33 4.52
CA ALA A 218 -2.72 4.67 4.65
C ALA A 218 -2.53 3.24 5.20
N ARG A 219 -3.34 2.83 6.17
CA ARG A 219 -3.15 1.60 6.94
C ARG A 219 -2.90 0.37 6.07
N GLU A 220 -3.72 0.19 5.04
CA GLU A 220 -3.65 -0.95 4.13
C GLU A 220 -2.40 -0.92 3.22
N MET A 221 -1.79 0.27 3.04
CA MET A 221 -0.60 0.48 2.20
C MET A 221 0.71 0.38 2.97
N ARG A 222 0.67 0.13 4.28
CA ARG A 222 1.87 -0.01 5.11
C ARG A 222 2.63 -1.30 4.80
N GLY A 223 3.91 -1.32 5.16
CA GLY A 223 4.81 -2.44 4.89
C GLY A 223 5.42 -2.46 3.50
N GLY A 224 5.01 -1.52 2.61
CA GLY A 224 5.58 -1.30 1.29
C GLY A 224 6.59 -0.14 1.24
N ALA A 225 6.89 0.32 0.03
CA ALA A 225 7.91 1.35 -0.23
C ALA A 225 7.43 2.80 -0.03
N LEU A 226 6.10 3.05 0.08
CA LEU A 226 5.53 4.41 0.01
C LEU A 226 6.08 5.37 1.08
N GLY A 227 6.14 4.93 2.33
CA GLY A 227 6.70 5.74 3.41
C GLY A 227 8.15 6.11 3.16
N ARG A 228 8.94 5.18 2.61
CA ARG A 228 10.34 5.42 2.25
C ARG A 228 10.46 6.40 1.09
N GLN A 229 9.65 6.28 0.06
CA GLN A 229 9.64 7.20 -1.08
C GLN A 229 9.28 8.63 -0.66
N VAL A 230 8.27 8.81 0.20
CA VAL A 230 7.93 10.12 0.76
C VAL A 230 9.08 10.69 1.57
N LEU A 231 9.69 9.89 2.45
CA LEU A 231 10.83 10.31 3.27
C LEU A 231 12.03 10.72 2.43
N ASP A 232 12.40 9.92 1.43
CA ASP A 232 13.53 10.21 0.55
C ASP A 232 13.29 11.48 -0.27
N THR A 233 12.05 11.74 -0.71
CA THR A 233 11.67 12.97 -1.40
C THR A 233 11.80 14.20 -0.50
N LEU A 234 11.39 14.09 0.79
CA LEU A 234 11.57 15.18 1.76
C LEU A 234 13.03 15.43 2.09
N ILE A 235 13.84 14.38 2.24
CA ILE A 235 15.29 14.48 2.43
C ILE A 235 15.93 15.19 1.23
N GLN A 236 15.55 14.82 0.01
CA GLN A 236 16.06 15.48 -1.19
C GLN A 236 15.64 16.95 -1.24
N ALA A 237 14.39 17.27 -0.89
CA ALA A 237 13.93 18.66 -0.81
C ALA A 237 14.69 19.49 0.24
N ALA A 238 15.12 18.89 1.36
CA ALA A 238 15.97 19.54 2.36
C ALA A 238 17.36 19.82 1.78
N ARG A 239 17.98 18.88 1.07
CA ARG A 239 19.25 19.08 0.36
C ARG A 239 19.18 20.21 -0.68
N ASP A 240 18.13 20.20 -1.50
CA ASP A 240 17.90 21.19 -2.55
C ASP A 240 17.69 22.61 -1.97
N ARG A 241 17.16 22.69 -0.74
CA ARG A 241 17.04 23.94 0.01
C ARG A 241 18.35 24.40 0.64
N GLY A 242 19.37 23.54 0.72
CA GLY A 242 20.68 23.82 1.32
C GLY A 242 20.76 23.49 2.82
N ASP A 243 19.84 22.70 3.35
CA ASP A 243 19.93 22.19 4.72
C ASP A 243 21.14 21.25 4.85
N LYS A 244 21.80 21.28 6.00
CA LYS A 244 22.95 20.44 6.33
C LYS A 244 22.53 19.17 7.06
N GLU A 245 21.38 19.20 7.70
CA GLU A 245 20.83 18.10 8.46
C GLU A 245 19.30 18.14 8.48
N VAL A 246 18.71 17.01 8.79
CA VAL A 246 17.27 16.87 9.03
C VAL A 246 17.03 16.21 10.39
N VAL A 247 16.03 16.73 11.10
CA VAL A 247 15.55 16.20 12.38
C VAL A 247 14.10 15.74 12.24
N LEU A 248 13.68 14.79 13.06
CA LEU A 248 12.29 14.37 13.19
C LEU A 248 12.01 13.83 14.60
N HIS A 249 10.74 13.87 14.98
CA HIS A 249 10.21 13.31 16.21
C HIS A 249 9.52 11.99 15.86
N ALA A 250 10.23 10.88 16.06
CA ALA A 250 9.76 9.54 15.67
C ALA A 250 8.91 8.93 16.77
N GLN A 251 7.70 8.47 16.46
CA GLN A 251 6.99 7.54 17.32
C GLN A 251 7.85 6.28 17.51
N LEU A 252 7.97 5.76 18.74
CA LEU A 252 8.88 4.67 19.06
C LEU A 252 8.74 3.44 18.16
N HIS A 253 7.51 3.09 17.78
CA HIS A 253 7.28 1.96 16.88
C HIS A 253 7.85 2.20 15.46
N ALA A 254 8.05 3.46 15.05
CA ALA A 254 8.61 3.84 13.74
C ALA A 254 10.13 4.05 13.78
N GLN A 255 10.78 4.02 14.94
CA GLN A 255 12.22 4.27 15.09
C GLN A 255 13.08 3.43 14.13
N ARG A 256 12.76 2.13 14.00
CA ARG A 256 13.49 1.23 13.08
C ARG A 256 13.37 1.62 11.62
N PHE A 257 12.24 2.19 11.21
CA PHE A 257 12.04 2.68 9.84
C PHE A 257 12.99 3.84 9.55
N TYR A 258 13.08 4.83 10.44
CA TYR A 258 13.98 5.96 10.27
C TYR A 258 15.46 5.59 10.42
N ALA A 259 15.80 4.67 11.33
CA ALA A 259 17.17 4.16 11.46
C ALA A 259 17.67 3.51 10.15
N ARG A 260 16.81 2.73 9.45
CA ARG A 260 17.14 2.19 8.12
C ARG A 260 17.32 3.27 7.03
N ALA A 261 16.80 4.47 7.27
CA ALA A 261 17.01 5.64 6.40
C ALA A 261 18.25 6.45 6.80
N GLY A 262 19.01 6.01 7.81
CA GLY A 262 20.25 6.62 8.28
C GLY A 262 20.05 7.72 9.32
N PHE A 263 18.89 7.77 9.99
CA PHE A 263 18.68 8.63 11.15
C PHE A 263 19.22 7.96 12.42
N VAL A 264 19.81 8.77 13.29
CA VAL A 264 20.34 8.37 14.60
C VAL A 264 19.47 9.00 15.69
N ALA A 265 19.09 8.20 16.68
CA ALA A 265 18.31 8.67 17.83
C ALA A 265 19.16 9.53 18.76
N GLU A 266 18.57 10.60 19.30
CA GLU A 266 19.19 11.55 20.21
C GLU A 266 18.27 11.84 21.41
N GLY A 267 18.85 11.92 22.60
CA GLY A 267 18.13 12.25 23.84
C GLY A 267 17.29 11.10 24.40
N GLU A 268 16.37 11.44 25.28
CA GLU A 268 15.47 10.52 25.95
C GLU A 268 14.11 10.45 25.24
N VAL A 269 13.37 9.39 25.54
CA VAL A 269 11.98 9.24 25.09
C VAL A 269 11.10 10.23 25.84
N TYR A 270 10.17 10.84 25.14
CA TYR A 270 9.21 11.81 25.71
C TYR A 270 7.80 11.58 25.16
N ASP A 271 6.80 11.99 25.92
CA ASP A 271 5.40 11.95 25.49
C ASP A 271 5.06 13.16 24.59
N GLU A 272 4.39 12.90 23.47
CA GLU A 272 3.75 13.93 22.64
C GLU A 272 2.34 13.45 22.28
N ALA A 273 1.34 14.13 22.79
CA ALA A 273 -0.08 13.80 22.60
C ALA A 273 -0.46 12.35 23.02
N GLY A 274 0.13 11.82 24.10
CA GLY A 274 -0.14 10.48 24.60
C GLY A 274 0.60 9.36 23.84
N ILE A 275 1.56 9.71 23.00
CA ILE A 275 2.35 8.77 22.21
C ILE A 275 3.84 8.99 22.51
N ASP A 276 4.57 7.92 22.82
CA ASP A 276 6.00 7.97 23.07
C ASP A 276 6.78 8.30 21.79
N HIS A 277 7.61 9.35 21.86
CA HIS A 277 8.45 9.83 20.78
C HIS A 277 9.93 9.83 21.16
N ILE A 278 10.80 9.79 20.16
CA ILE A 278 12.23 10.02 20.26
C ILE A 278 12.69 10.93 19.15
N THR A 279 13.54 11.90 19.48
CA THR A 279 14.18 12.74 18.48
C THR A 279 15.20 11.92 17.67
N MET A 280 15.17 12.07 16.36
CA MET A 280 16.17 11.44 15.48
C MET A 280 16.72 12.45 14.48
N ARG A 281 18.01 12.35 14.18
CA ARG A 281 18.75 13.28 13.33
C ARG A 281 19.52 12.55 12.23
N LYS A 282 19.66 13.21 11.10
CA LYS A 282 20.48 12.75 9.96
C LYS A 282 21.21 13.92 9.33
N VAL A 283 22.53 13.80 9.19
CA VAL A 283 23.37 14.69 8.37
C VAL A 283 23.13 14.38 6.89
N LEU A 284 23.02 15.43 6.04
CA LEU A 284 22.64 15.34 4.62
C LEU A 284 23.84 15.27 3.67
#